data_37dc5b331377fda3d1f53d20c8d995f3
#
_entry.id   37dc5b331377fda3d1f53d20c8d995f3
#
_cell.length_a   1.000
_cell.length_b   1.000
_cell.length_c   1.000
_cell.angle_alpha   90.00
_cell.angle_beta   90.00
_cell.angle_gamma   90.00
#
_symmetry.space_group_name_H-M   'P 1'
#
loop_
_entity.id
_entity.type
_entity.pdbx_description
1 polymer ?
#
loop_
_entity_poly.entity_id
_entity_poly.type
_entity_poly.pdbx_seq_one_letter_code
_entity_poly.pdbx_strand_id
1 'polypeptide(L)'
;MANHKSAEKRIRANETKRVRNRYQHKSARTVIKKLRTTTVKSEAETLLKEVSSMIDKLAKNNIIHWKKAANQKSSLTKYVSSLS
;
A
#
# COMPACT_ATOMS: atom_id res chain seq x y z
N MET A 1 24.85 -18.18 -25.91
CA MET A 1 24.69 -16.73 -25.92
C MET A 1 24.41 -16.17 -24.53
N ALA A 2 25.28 -15.27 -24.07
CA ALA A 2 25.21 -14.68 -22.75
C ALA A 2 23.89 -13.92 -22.50
N ASN A 3 23.28 -13.39 -23.57
CA ASN A 3 22.07 -12.58 -23.48
C ASN A 3 20.84 -13.35 -23.02
N HIS A 4 20.77 -14.65 -23.29
CA HIS A 4 19.64 -15.48 -22.89
C HIS A 4 19.51 -15.65 -21.39
N LYS A 5 20.62 -15.93 -20.71
CA LYS A 5 20.63 -16.13 -19.25
C LYS A 5 20.31 -14.81 -18.53
N SER A 6 20.82 -13.69 -19.04
CA SER A 6 20.54 -12.37 -18.47
C SER A 6 19.06 -12.01 -18.63
N ALA A 7 18.46 -12.32 -19.78
CA ALA A 7 17.05 -12.07 -20.06
C ALA A 7 16.16 -12.91 -19.13
N GLU A 8 16.47 -14.19 -18.97
CA GLU A 8 15.72 -15.08 -18.09
C GLU A 8 15.79 -14.64 -16.63
N LYS A 9 16.97 -14.23 -16.18
CA LYS A 9 17.17 -13.74 -14.82
C LYS A 9 16.36 -12.46 -14.59
N ARG A 10 16.33 -11.56 -15.57
CA ARG A 10 15.57 -10.32 -15.51
C ARG A 10 14.06 -10.60 -15.46
N ILE A 11 13.58 -11.54 -16.27
CA ILE A 11 12.18 -11.93 -16.29
C ILE A 11 11.76 -12.50 -14.94
N ARG A 12 12.57 -13.38 -14.35
CA ARG A 12 12.29 -13.94 -13.03
C ARG A 12 12.29 -12.86 -11.94
N ALA A 13 13.26 -11.96 -11.98
CA ALA A 13 13.32 -10.86 -11.01
C ALA A 13 12.11 -9.94 -11.13
N ASN A 14 11.71 -9.60 -12.35
CA ASN A 14 10.54 -8.76 -12.59
C ASN A 14 9.25 -9.44 -12.16
N GLU A 15 9.12 -10.73 -12.37
CA GLU A 15 7.94 -11.48 -11.97
C GLU A 15 7.82 -11.58 -10.45
N THR A 16 8.92 -11.87 -9.75
CA THR A 16 8.97 -11.87 -8.29
C THR A 16 8.59 -10.51 -7.73
N LYS A 17 9.12 -9.45 -8.34
CA LYS A 17 8.85 -8.07 -7.94
C LYS A 17 7.37 -7.73 -8.15
N ARG A 18 6.80 -8.14 -9.28
CA ARG A 18 5.38 -7.91 -9.59
C ARG A 18 4.46 -8.62 -8.59
N VAL A 19 4.77 -9.86 -8.24
CA VAL A 19 3.99 -10.63 -7.24
C VAL A 19 4.07 -9.97 -5.88
N ARG A 20 5.27 -9.54 -5.47
CA ARG A 20 5.48 -8.83 -4.20
C ARG A 20 4.69 -7.52 -4.16
N ASN A 21 4.74 -6.74 -5.25
CA ASN A 21 4.02 -5.48 -5.34
C ASN A 21 2.52 -5.68 -5.25
N ARG A 22 2.00 -6.69 -5.93
CA ARG A 22 0.58 -7.04 -5.89
C ARG A 22 0.16 -7.43 -4.47
N TYR A 23 0.97 -8.23 -3.79
CA TYR A 23 0.71 -8.64 -2.40
C TYR A 23 0.66 -7.43 -1.47
N GLN A 24 1.65 -6.54 -1.55
CA GLN A 24 1.71 -5.35 -0.72
C GLN A 24 0.51 -4.44 -0.97
N HIS A 25 0.14 -4.24 -2.22
CA HIS A 25 -1.03 -3.43 -2.58
C HIS A 25 -2.32 -4.04 -2.03
N LYS A 26 -2.47 -5.35 -2.16
CA LYS A 26 -3.63 -6.07 -1.64
C LYS A 26 -3.71 -5.98 -0.11
N SER A 27 -2.58 -6.12 0.57
CA SER A 27 -2.52 -6.01 2.04
C SER A 27 -2.94 -4.61 2.50
N ALA A 28 -2.46 -3.57 1.83
CA ALA A 28 -2.84 -2.18 2.14
C ALA A 28 -4.34 -1.97 1.95
N ARG A 29 -4.90 -2.47 0.85
CA ARG A 29 -6.34 -2.35 0.56
C ARG A 29 -7.18 -3.04 1.62
N THR A 30 -6.75 -4.20 2.12
CA THR A 30 -7.44 -4.93 3.17
C THR A 30 -7.48 -4.13 4.47
N VAL A 31 -6.35 -3.52 4.86
CA VAL A 31 -6.29 -2.69 6.07
C VAL A 31 -7.11 -1.42 5.91
N ILE A 32 -7.09 -0.80 4.74
CA ILE A 32 -7.91 0.39 4.43
C ILE A 32 -9.40 0.05 4.58
N LYS A 33 -9.81 -1.09 4.06
CA LYS A 33 -11.20 -1.54 4.18
C LYS A 33 -11.59 -1.76 5.63
N LYS A 34 -10.70 -2.38 6.42
CA LYS A 34 -10.90 -2.58 7.85
C LYS A 34 -11.04 -1.26 8.58
N LEU A 35 -10.18 -0.28 8.26
CA LEU A 35 -10.25 1.05 8.84
C LEU A 35 -11.61 1.71 8.56
N ARG A 36 -12.09 1.64 7.33
CA ARG A 36 -13.36 2.26 6.92
C ARG A 36 -14.58 1.62 7.59
N THR A 37 -14.45 0.39 8.08
CA THR A 37 -15.54 -0.30 8.81
C THR A 37 -15.42 -0.13 10.31
N THR A 38 -14.30 0.42 10.81
CA THR A 38 -14.09 0.64 12.23
C THR A 38 -14.86 1.88 12.69
N THR A 39 -15.63 1.74 13.75
CA THR A 39 -16.42 2.84 14.33
C THR A 39 -15.83 3.41 15.59
N VAL A 40 -14.91 2.69 16.24
CA VAL A 40 -14.24 3.14 17.48
C VAL A 40 -13.04 4.00 17.11
N LYS A 41 -13.04 5.26 17.54
CA LYS A 41 -12.02 6.23 17.17
C LYS A 41 -10.60 5.80 17.54
N SER A 42 -10.40 5.27 18.74
CA SER A 42 -9.09 4.84 19.22
C SER A 42 -8.51 3.72 18.34
N GLU A 43 -9.33 2.76 17.96
CA GLU A 43 -8.92 1.68 17.06
C GLU A 43 -8.64 2.22 15.66
N ALA A 44 -9.46 3.15 15.18
CA ALA A 44 -9.29 3.78 13.89
C ALA A 44 -7.99 4.57 13.82
N GLU A 45 -7.62 5.28 14.89
CA GLU A 45 -6.35 6.01 14.96
C GLU A 45 -5.15 5.08 14.85
N THR A 46 -5.19 3.94 15.55
CA THR A 46 -4.14 2.92 15.45
C THR A 46 -4.02 2.35 14.04
N LEU A 47 -5.15 2.00 13.44
CA LEU A 47 -5.19 1.51 12.05
C LEU A 47 -4.71 2.58 11.06
N LEU A 48 -5.03 3.84 11.30
CA LEU A 48 -4.59 4.94 10.45
C LEU A 48 -3.07 5.05 10.42
N LYS A 49 -2.41 4.91 11.55
CA LYS A 49 -0.94 4.93 11.61
C LYS A 49 -0.36 3.77 10.80
N GLU A 50 -0.91 2.57 10.94
CA GLU A 50 -0.48 1.40 10.20
C GLU A 50 -0.68 1.58 8.70
N VAL A 51 -1.87 2.01 8.29
CA VAL A 51 -2.21 2.26 6.88
C VAL A 51 -1.33 3.34 6.28
N SER A 52 -1.10 4.43 7.01
CA SER A 52 -0.24 5.53 6.52
C SER A 52 1.17 5.03 6.23
N SER A 53 1.72 4.20 7.10
CA SER A 53 3.04 3.57 6.88
C SER A 53 3.02 2.68 5.64
N MET A 54 1.99 1.87 5.45
CA MET A 54 1.85 0.99 4.28
C MET A 54 1.75 1.79 3.00
N ILE A 55 0.94 2.85 2.98
CA ILE A 55 0.75 3.73 1.82
C ILE A 55 2.07 4.42 1.46
N ASP A 56 2.79 4.92 2.46
CA ASP A 56 4.09 5.56 2.23
C ASP A 56 5.10 4.59 1.60
N LYS A 57 5.12 3.35 2.05
CA LYS A 57 5.99 2.32 1.47
C LYS A 57 5.62 2.01 0.03
N LEU A 58 4.32 1.94 -0.28
CA LEU A 58 3.85 1.73 -1.65
C LEU A 58 4.30 2.87 -2.56
N ALA A 59 4.20 4.10 -2.10
CA ALA A 59 4.65 5.26 -2.87
C ALA A 59 6.17 5.27 -3.04
N LYS A 60 6.92 4.95 -1.98
CA LYS A 60 8.38 4.88 -2.01
C LYS A 60 8.87 3.84 -3.02
N ASN A 61 8.18 2.71 -3.14
CA ASN A 61 8.53 1.64 -4.06
C ASN A 61 7.89 1.80 -5.44
N ASN A 62 7.28 2.95 -5.72
CA ASN A 62 6.64 3.28 -7.00
C ASN A 62 5.50 2.31 -7.39
N ILE A 63 4.89 1.65 -6.40
CA ILE A 63 3.73 0.79 -6.63
C ILE A 63 2.50 1.64 -6.88
N ILE A 64 2.39 2.78 -6.19
CA ILE A 64 1.36 3.79 -6.44
C ILE A 64 2.04 5.15 -6.61
N HIS A 65 1.33 6.07 -7.29
CA HIS A 65 1.82 7.43 -7.47
C HIS A 65 1.73 8.19 -6.14
N TRP A 66 2.68 9.10 -5.88
CA TRP A 66 2.70 9.88 -4.64
C TRP A 66 1.44 10.72 -4.44
N LYS A 67 0.82 11.20 -5.52
CA LYS A 67 -0.44 11.95 -5.44
C LYS A 67 -1.57 11.08 -4.93
N LYS A 68 -1.63 9.83 -5.41
CA LYS A 68 -2.63 8.87 -4.93
C LYS A 68 -2.43 8.57 -3.46
N ALA A 69 -1.17 8.40 -3.03
CA ALA A 69 -0.83 8.16 -1.63
C ALA A 69 -1.28 9.33 -0.75
N ALA A 70 -0.98 10.56 -1.16
CA ALA A 70 -1.38 11.77 -0.42
C ALA A 70 -2.90 11.88 -0.32
N ASN A 71 -3.62 11.64 -1.42
CA ASN A 71 -5.08 11.70 -1.44
C ASN A 71 -5.71 10.64 -0.55
N GLN A 72 -5.19 9.41 -0.57
CA GLN A 72 -5.69 8.34 0.28
C GLN A 72 -5.47 8.65 1.77
N LYS A 73 -4.27 9.11 2.12
CA LYS A 73 -3.96 9.49 3.51
C LYS A 73 -4.87 10.62 3.99
N SER A 74 -5.08 11.63 3.17
CA SER A 74 -5.95 12.76 3.49
C SER A 74 -7.39 12.29 3.72
N SER A 75 -7.92 11.47 2.82
CA SER A 75 -9.28 10.93 2.90
C SER A 75 -9.47 10.10 4.18
N LEU A 76 -8.52 9.23 4.50
CA LEU A 76 -8.59 8.38 5.68
C LEU A 76 -8.45 9.17 6.98
N THR A 77 -7.58 10.20 6.98
CA THR A 77 -7.43 11.11 8.12
C THR A 77 -8.73 11.84 8.41
N LYS A 78 -9.40 12.34 7.38
CA LYS A 78 -10.70 13.00 7.51
C LYS A 78 -11.76 12.05 8.06
N TYR A 79 -11.77 10.82 7.58
CA TYR A 79 -12.70 9.80 8.08
C TYR A 79 -12.52 9.55 9.57
N VAL A 80 -11.26 9.34 10.01
CA VAL A 80 -10.95 9.09 11.42
C VAL A 80 -11.31 10.32 12.27
N SER A 81 -11.02 11.53 11.80
CA SER A 81 -11.36 12.76 12.49
C SER A 81 -12.87 12.95 12.67
N SER A 82 -13.66 12.40 11.75
CA SER A 82 -15.13 12.48 11.82
C SER A 82 -15.73 11.52 12.84
N LEU A 83 -14.98 10.53 13.31
CA LEU A 83 -15.44 9.60 14.33
C LEU A 83 -15.45 10.29 15.71
N SER A 84 -16.48 10.09 16.43
CA SER A 84 -16.65 10.69 17.77
C SER A 84 -16.51 9.68 18.88
#